data_9d47d1cb4737105cbbcc310cd736a6f6
#
_entry.id   9d47d1cb4737105cbbcc310cd736a6f6
#
_cell.length_a   1.000
_cell.length_b   1.000
_cell.length_c   1.000
_cell.angle_alpha   90.00
_cell.angle_beta   90.00
_cell.angle_gamma   90.00
#
_symmetry.space_group_name_H-M   'P 1'
#
loop_
_entity.id
_entity.type
_entity.pdbx_description
1 polymer ?
#
loop_
_entity_poly.entity_id
_entity_poly.type
_entity_poly.pdbx_seq_one_letter_code
_entity_poly.pdbx_strand_id
1 'polypeptide(L)'
;MLKSKVEGKIKALKKLPMKTKIVIAVGLAGILLIFLSEMFPANSTAESKSVPAESVAADDTDSYKKQIEKELKDVLSQVRGVGECEVMVTVEGTTEYVYAENLTKSTDNNGDRTSDRYENEIVITDNDGKKEALVRKIIKPQICGVVIVCEGGGDIKVNERVLKAVSTALGISSSKICVEGRK
;
A
#
# COMPACT_ATOMS: atom_id res chain seq x y z
N MET A 1 52.19 -1.01 2.86
CA MET A 1 52.51 -0.08 1.75
C MET A 1 51.49 1.08 1.52
N LEU A 2 50.35 1.08 2.13
CA LEU A 2 49.33 2.17 1.96
C LEU A 2 49.57 3.40 2.88
N LYS A 3 50.15 3.25 4.07
CA LYS A 3 50.37 4.35 5.02
C LYS A 3 51.39 5.41 4.54
N SER A 4 52.46 5.01 3.85
CA SER A 4 53.50 5.94 3.38
C SER A 4 53.04 6.84 2.21
N LYS A 5 52.07 6.39 1.42
CA LYS A 5 51.54 7.13 0.27
C LYS A 5 50.54 8.22 0.71
N VAL A 6 49.89 8.03 1.87
CA VAL A 6 48.92 8.98 2.45
C VAL A 6 49.68 10.13 3.14
N GLU A 7 50.78 9.87 3.87
CA GLU A 7 51.61 10.88 4.52
C GLU A 7 52.29 11.85 3.53
N GLY A 8 52.71 11.36 2.36
CA GLY A 8 53.28 12.19 1.29
C GLY A 8 52.27 13.21 0.72
N LYS A 9 50.97 12.81 0.60
CA LYS A 9 49.92 13.70 0.10
C LYS A 9 49.50 14.77 1.12
N ILE A 10 49.55 14.43 2.41
CA ILE A 10 49.23 15.39 3.48
C ILE A 10 50.30 16.50 3.59
N LYS A 11 51.58 16.17 3.40
CA LYS A 11 52.69 17.15 3.35
C LYS A 11 52.60 18.08 2.14
N ALA A 12 52.12 17.62 1.01
CA ALA A 12 51.91 18.44 -0.19
C ALA A 12 50.77 19.45 -0.01
N LEU A 13 49.71 19.10 0.74
CA LEU A 13 48.64 20.03 1.07
C LEU A 13 49.06 21.18 1.99
N LYS A 14 50.09 20.97 2.81
CA LYS A 14 50.56 22.00 3.77
C LYS A 14 51.30 23.15 3.09
N LYS A 15 51.74 22.96 1.83
CA LYS A 15 52.57 23.90 1.04
C LYS A 15 51.74 24.77 0.05
N LEU A 16 50.44 24.59 -0.01
CA LEU A 16 49.54 25.34 -0.90
C LEU A 16 49.21 26.74 -0.36
N PRO A 17 49.02 27.74 -1.23
CA PRO A 17 48.66 29.12 -0.81
C PRO A 17 47.31 29.09 -0.06
N MET A 18 47.16 30.04 0.90
CA MET A 18 45.98 30.05 1.80
C MET A 18 44.64 30.02 1.08
N LYS A 19 44.53 30.66 -0.09
CA LYS A 19 43.30 30.69 -0.90
C LYS A 19 42.90 29.28 -1.40
N THR A 20 43.85 28.47 -1.81
CA THR A 20 43.58 27.09 -2.30
C THR A 20 43.20 26.14 -1.15
N LYS A 21 43.74 26.35 0.07
CA LYS A 21 43.36 25.57 1.26
C LYS A 21 41.90 25.81 1.65
N ILE A 22 41.41 27.05 1.52
CA ILE A 22 40.05 27.43 1.82
C ILE A 22 39.09 26.75 0.82
N VAL A 23 39.42 26.73 -0.46
CA VAL A 23 38.59 26.06 -1.50
C VAL A 23 38.49 24.56 -1.26
N ILE A 24 39.61 23.90 -0.90
CA ILE A 24 39.62 22.46 -0.59
C ILE A 24 38.85 22.18 0.69
N ALA A 25 38.94 23.01 1.72
CA ALA A 25 38.20 22.85 2.96
C ALA A 25 36.68 22.99 2.76
N VAL A 26 36.26 23.97 1.95
CA VAL A 26 34.84 24.15 1.59
C VAL A 26 34.32 22.96 0.76
N GLY A 27 35.10 22.47 -0.18
CA GLY A 27 34.74 21.29 -0.95
C GLY A 27 34.58 20.04 -0.08
N LEU A 28 35.52 19.79 0.85
CA LEU A 28 35.43 18.67 1.80
C LEU A 28 34.24 18.83 2.76
N ALA A 29 33.96 20.03 3.22
CA ALA A 29 32.80 20.32 4.06
C ALA A 29 31.47 20.07 3.32
N GLY A 30 31.40 20.39 2.02
CA GLY A 30 30.26 20.06 1.17
C GLY A 30 30.01 18.57 1.04
N ILE A 31 31.07 17.79 0.78
CA ILE A 31 30.98 16.32 0.70
C ILE A 31 30.58 15.72 2.05
N LEU A 32 31.10 16.26 3.17
CA LEU A 32 30.73 15.82 4.51
C LEU A 32 29.24 16.09 4.81
N LEU A 33 28.72 17.23 4.38
CA LEU A 33 27.29 17.57 4.53
C LEU A 33 26.38 16.63 3.73
N ILE A 34 26.81 16.21 2.54
CA ILE A 34 26.04 15.23 1.74
C ILE A 34 26.01 13.87 2.45
N PHE A 35 27.14 13.42 3.00
CA PHE A 35 27.19 12.19 3.78
C PHE A 35 26.36 12.24 5.08
N LEU A 36 26.37 13.41 5.78
CA LEU A 36 25.52 13.58 6.95
C LEU A 36 24.03 13.59 6.58
N SER A 37 23.68 14.09 5.40
CA SER A 37 22.29 14.12 4.92
C SER A 37 21.70 12.72 4.75
N GLU A 38 22.50 11.72 4.44
CA GLU A 38 22.03 10.32 4.35
C GLU A 38 21.85 9.64 5.73
N MET A 39 22.54 10.13 6.76
CA MET A 39 22.41 9.57 8.12
C MET A 39 21.28 10.17 8.95
N PHE A 40 20.79 11.34 8.60
CA PHE A 40 19.58 11.90 9.18
C PHE A 40 18.44 11.67 8.18
N PRO A 41 17.46 10.79 8.46
CA PRO A 41 16.23 10.76 7.69
C PRO A 41 15.52 12.09 7.99
N ALA A 42 15.85 13.10 7.18
CA ALA A 42 15.09 14.33 7.15
C ALA A 42 13.66 13.91 6.79
N ASN A 43 12.76 14.19 7.70
CA ASN A 43 11.33 14.11 7.50
C ASN A 43 11.00 15.11 6.37
N SER A 44 11.26 14.72 5.14
CA SER A 44 11.07 15.52 3.95
C SER A 44 9.58 15.65 3.71
N THR A 45 9.08 16.78 4.11
CA THR A 45 7.88 17.39 3.56
C THR A 45 7.78 17.10 2.05
N ALA A 46 6.79 16.29 1.71
CA ALA A 46 6.07 16.23 0.44
C ALA A 46 6.80 16.70 -0.83
N GLU A 47 7.64 15.88 -1.41
CA GLU A 47 7.58 15.71 -2.85
C GLU A 47 6.40 14.78 -3.14
N SER A 48 5.35 15.34 -3.72
CA SER A 48 4.25 14.63 -4.34
C SER A 48 4.82 13.77 -5.48
N LYS A 49 5.43 12.64 -5.14
CA LYS A 49 5.53 11.53 -6.08
C LYS A 49 4.09 11.15 -6.34
N SER A 50 3.62 11.41 -7.54
CA SER A 50 2.42 10.76 -8.07
C SER A 50 2.69 9.26 -8.00
N VAL A 51 2.31 8.65 -6.87
CA VAL A 51 2.27 7.20 -6.72
C VAL A 51 1.27 6.74 -7.77
N PRO A 52 1.62 5.85 -8.70
CA PRO A 52 0.65 5.36 -9.66
C PRO A 52 -0.57 4.85 -8.90
N ALA A 53 -1.78 5.22 -9.31
CA ALA A 53 -3.03 4.82 -8.64
C ALA A 53 -3.11 3.31 -8.41
N GLU A 54 -2.46 2.54 -9.27
CA GLU A 54 -2.33 1.09 -9.20
C GLU A 54 -1.55 0.59 -7.96
N SER A 55 -0.50 1.32 -7.53
CA SER A 55 0.29 0.93 -6.35
C SER A 55 -0.46 1.21 -5.03
N VAL A 56 -1.27 2.26 -4.98
CA VAL A 56 -2.11 2.58 -3.81
C VAL A 56 -3.24 1.55 -3.68
N ALA A 57 -3.88 1.19 -4.79
CA ALA A 57 -4.95 0.18 -4.79
C ALA A 57 -4.44 -1.21 -4.39
N ALA A 58 -3.20 -1.57 -4.75
CA ALA A 58 -2.58 -2.84 -4.37
C ALA A 58 -2.28 -2.88 -2.86
N ASP A 59 -1.73 -1.82 -2.30
CA ASP A 59 -1.42 -1.72 -0.85
C ASP A 59 -2.70 -1.78 0.00
N ASP A 60 -3.77 -1.12 -0.44
CA ASP A 60 -5.07 -1.19 0.19
C ASP A 60 -5.70 -2.59 0.12
N THR A 61 -5.47 -3.33 -0.96
CA THR A 61 -5.94 -4.69 -1.13
C THR A 61 -5.23 -5.64 -0.18
N ASP A 62 -3.91 -5.52 -0.03
CA ASP A 62 -3.13 -6.33 0.89
C ASP A 62 -3.47 -6.03 2.36
N SER A 63 -3.71 -4.76 2.68
CA SER A 63 -4.16 -4.34 4.00
C SER A 63 -5.54 -4.92 4.32
N TYR A 64 -6.47 -4.92 3.37
CA TYR A 64 -7.79 -5.54 3.50
C TYR A 64 -7.70 -7.05 3.74
N LYS A 65 -6.87 -7.77 2.98
CA LYS A 65 -6.64 -9.22 3.18
C LYS A 65 -6.16 -9.51 4.60
N LYS A 66 -5.09 -8.83 5.05
CA LYS A 66 -4.52 -9.00 6.39
C LYS A 66 -5.53 -8.71 7.50
N GLN A 67 -6.38 -7.72 7.29
CA GLN A 67 -7.45 -7.40 8.23
C GLN A 67 -8.45 -8.56 8.35
N ILE A 68 -8.96 -9.08 7.22
CA ILE A 68 -9.90 -10.20 7.22
C ILE A 68 -9.27 -11.47 7.81
N GLU A 69 -8.02 -11.78 7.46
CA GLU A 69 -7.28 -12.93 8.01
C GLU A 69 -7.19 -12.84 9.54
N LYS A 70 -6.87 -11.65 10.06
CA LYS A 70 -6.79 -11.40 11.50
C LYS A 70 -8.16 -11.53 12.18
N GLU A 71 -9.20 -10.91 11.63
CA GLU A 71 -10.56 -10.97 12.17
C GLU A 71 -11.09 -12.43 12.20
N LEU A 72 -10.84 -13.19 11.14
CA LEU A 72 -11.18 -14.61 11.10
C LEU A 72 -10.42 -15.42 12.13
N LYS A 73 -9.11 -15.21 12.27
CA LYS A 73 -8.28 -15.88 13.26
C LYS A 73 -8.80 -15.62 14.69
N ASP A 74 -9.15 -14.37 14.99
CA ASP A 74 -9.68 -13.96 16.30
C ASP A 74 -11.04 -14.64 16.60
N VAL A 75 -11.93 -14.72 15.62
CA VAL A 75 -13.23 -15.38 15.77
C VAL A 75 -13.08 -16.91 15.88
N LEU A 76 -12.24 -17.52 15.04
CA LEU A 76 -12.05 -18.96 15.01
C LEU A 76 -11.42 -19.50 16.29
N SER A 77 -10.55 -18.72 16.94
CA SER A 77 -9.96 -19.10 18.23
C SER A 77 -11.00 -19.29 19.34
N GLN A 78 -12.21 -18.72 19.19
CA GLN A 78 -13.32 -18.85 20.13
C GLN A 78 -14.23 -20.06 19.83
N VAL A 79 -14.02 -20.75 18.69
CA VAL A 79 -14.80 -21.91 18.31
C VAL A 79 -14.35 -23.13 19.11
N ARG A 80 -15.30 -23.81 19.76
CA ARG A 80 -15.00 -25.01 20.58
C ARG A 80 -14.29 -26.08 19.75
N GLY A 81 -13.10 -26.47 20.16
CA GLY A 81 -12.28 -27.50 19.58
C GLY A 81 -11.27 -26.99 18.56
N VAL A 82 -11.27 -25.69 18.27
CA VAL A 82 -10.24 -25.02 17.51
C VAL A 82 -9.16 -24.53 18.47
N GLY A 83 -7.90 -24.92 18.23
CA GLY A 83 -6.74 -24.38 18.92
C GLY A 83 -6.08 -23.28 18.11
N GLU A 84 -4.75 -23.33 18.03
CA GLU A 84 -4.01 -22.37 17.22
C GLU A 84 -4.33 -22.51 15.74
N CYS A 85 -4.64 -21.41 15.07
CA CYS A 85 -5.03 -21.43 13.67
C CYS A 85 -4.27 -20.40 12.83
N GLU A 86 -4.07 -20.74 11.56
CA GLU A 86 -3.60 -19.83 10.51
C GLU A 86 -4.65 -19.75 9.42
N VAL A 87 -4.85 -18.53 8.92
CA VAL A 87 -5.87 -18.24 7.91
C VAL A 87 -5.19 -17.54 6.74
N MET A 88 -5.51 -17.98 5.53
CA MET A 88 -5.10 -17.35 4.29
C MET A 88 -6.33 -17.04 3.45
N VAL A 89 -6.47 -15.77 3.05
CA VAL A 89 -7.57 -15.29 2.22
C VAL A 89 -7.08 -14.97 0.81
N THR A 90 -7.81 -15.45 -0.18
CA THR A 90 -7.58 -15.10 -1.59
C THR A 90 -8.71 -14.20 -2.07
N VAL A 91 -8.35 -13.10 -2.73
CA VAL A 91 -9.30 -12.15 -3.29
C VAL A 91 -9.16 -12.05 -4.81
N GLU A 92 -10.23 -11.64 -5.48
CA GLU A 92 -10.28 -11.35 -6.90
C GLU A 92 -10.43 -9.84 -7.11
N GLY A 93 -9.59 -9.27 -7.97
CA GLY A 93 -9.52 -7.82 -8.21
C GLY A 93 -8.71 -7.06 -7.17
N THR A 94 -8.79 -5.75 -7.27
CA THR A 94 -8.16 -4.79 -6.35
C THR A 94 -9.20 -3.86 -5.75
N THR A 95 -8.81 -3.08 -4.74
CA THR A 95 -9.66 -1.99 -4.23
C THR A 95 -9.87 -0.93 -5.31
N GLU A 96 -11.11 -0.60 -5.62
CA GLU A 96 -11.48 0.40 -6.62
C GLU A 96 -12.08 1.65 -5.95
N TYR A 97 -11.60 2.82 -6.35
CA TYR A 97 -12.11 4.12 -5.91
C TYR A 97 -13.02 4.70 -6.97
N VAL A 98 -14.30 4.83 -6.67
CA VAL A 98 -15.29 5.51 -7.53
C VAL A 98 -15.36 6.95 -7.10
N TYR A 99 -14.94 7.86 -7.96
CA TYR A 99 -14.97 9.29 -7.70
C TYR A 99 -16.33 9.90 -8.02
N ALA A 100 -16.64 11.01 -7.39
CA ALA A 100 -17.82 11.80 -7.74
C ALA A 100 -17.56 12.54 -9.05
N GLU A 101 -18.54 12.48 -9.95
CA GLU A 101 -18.50 13.09 -11.27
C GLU A 101 -19.66 14.05 -11.44
N ASN A 102 -19.40 15.21 -12.05
CA ASN A 102 -20.39 16.12 -12.55
C ASN A 102 -20.69 15.78 -14.00
N LEU A 103 -21.90 15.31 -14.27
CA LEU A 103 -22.36 14.96 -15.60
C LEU A 103 -23.19 16.12 -16.18
N THR A 104 -22.65 16.81 -17.16
CA THR A 104 -23.38 17.83 -17.92
C THR A 104 -23.81 17.24 -19.25
N LYS A 105 -25.13 17.11 -19.46
CA LYS A 105 -25.70 16.73 -20.75
C LYS A 105 -26.22 17.97 -21.44
N SER A 106 -25.69 18.29 -22.61
CA SER A 106 -26.19 19.33 -23.50
C SER A 106 -26.75 18.69 -24.76
N THR A 107 -28.03 18.97 -25.05
CA THR A 107 -28.69 18.49 -26.26
C THR A 107 -28.94 19.70 -27.17
N ASP A 108 -28.26 19.77 -28.31
CA ASP A 108 -28.49 20.80 -29.33
C ASP A 108 -29.41 20.25 -30.40
N ASN A 109 -30.59 20.85 -30.53
CA ASN A 109 -31.57 20.54 -31.54
C ASN A 109 -31.54 21.63 -32.64
N ASN A 110 -30.88 21.37 -33.73
CA ASN A 110 -30.82 22.29 -34.85
C ASN A 110 -31.54 21.68 -36.08
N GLY A 111 -32.86 21.78 -36.11
CA GLY A 111 -33.70 21.27 -37.19
C GLY A 111 -33.62 19.75 -37.35
N ASP A 112 -32.99 19.28 -38.42
CA ASP A 112 -32.89 17.84 -38.77
C ASP A 112 -31.74 17.08 -38.08
N ARG A 113 -30.97 17.72 -37.20
CA ARG A 113 -29.83 17.09 -36.49
C ARG A 113 -29.90 17.30 -34.99
N THR A 114 -29.97 16.21 -34.25
CA THR A 114 -29.81 16.18 -32.81
C THR A 114 -28.36 15.80 -32.48
N SER A 115 -27.65 16.65 -31.74
CA SER A 115 -26.30 16.36 -31.24
C SER A 115 -26.33 16.34 -29.71
N ASP A 116 -26.02 15.19 -29.16
CA ASP A 116 -25.86 15.04 -27.68
C ASP A 116 -24.38 15.18 -27.33
N ARG A 117 -24.07 16.14 -26.46
CA ARG A 117 -22.74 16.31 -25.86
C ARG A 117 -22.79 15.89 -24.40
N TYR A 118 -21.93 14.96 -24.02
CA TYR A 118 -21.72 14.54 -22.64
C TYR A 118 -20.38 15.08 -22.18
N GLU A 119 -20.38 15.83 -21.08
CA GLU A 119 -19.18 16.33 -20.43
C GLU A 119 -19.13 15.76 -19.02
N ASN A 120 -18.05 15.05 -18.73
CA ASN A 120 -17.85 14.33 -17.46
C ASN A 120 -16.65 14.95 -16.74
N GLU A 121 -16.83 15.53 -15.58
CA GLU A 121 -15.78 16.18 -14.81
C GLU A 121 -15.72 15.59 -13.40
N ILE A 122 -14.51 15.18 -12.95
CA ILE A 122 -14.32 14.68 -11.59
C ILE A 122 -14.41 15.85 -10.62
N VAL A 123 -15.22 15.68 -9.56
CA VAL A 123 -15.36 16.68 -8.50
C VAL A 123 -14.11 16.71 -7.63
N ILE A 124 -13.43 17.85 -7.63
CA ILE A 124 -12.26 18.12 -6.79
C ILE A 124 -12.70 18.98 -5.60
N THR A 125 -12.35 18.52 -4.40
CA THR A 125 -12.54 19.28 -3.15
C THR A 125 -11.22 19.88 -2.70
N ASP A 126 -11.28 21.09 -2.14
CA ASP A 126 -10.14 21.76 -1.51
C ASP A 126 -10.27 21.63 0.01
N ASN A 127 -9.35 20.87 0.60
CA ASN A 127 -9.30 20.66 2.05
C ASN A 127 -7.95 21.18 2.54
N ASP A 128 -7.93 22.31 3.22
CA ASP A 128 -6.73 22.95 3.76
C ASP A 128 -5.60 23.18 2.70
N GLY A 129 -5.98 23.58 1.47
CA GLY A 129 -5.06 23.83 0.38
C GLY A 129 -4.58 22.57 -0.36
N LYS A 130 -5.11 21.39 -0.02
CA LYS A 130 -4.92 20.16 -0.78
C LYS A 130 -6.13 19.90 -1.66
N LYS A 131 -5.88 19.82 -2.96
CA LYS A 131 -6.90 19.44 -3.95
C LYS A 131 -6.96 17.93 -4.06
N GLU A 132 -8.08 17.35 -3.64
CA GLU A 132 -8.29 15.91 -3.70
C GLU A 132 -9.59 15.59 -4.44
N ALA A 133 -9.57 14.50 -5.22
CA ALA A 133 -10.78 14.02 -5.88
C ALA A 133 -11.74 13.44 -4.85
N LEU A 134 -13.01 13.86 -4.91
CA LEU A 134 -14.05 13.38 -3.97
C LEU A 134 -14.37 11.91 -4.24
N VAL A 135 -14.00 11.02 -3.31
CA VAL A 135 -14.34 9.60 -3.37
C VAL A 135 -15.80 9.42 -2.98
N ARG A 136 -16.62 8.93 -3.91
CA ARG A 136 -18.05 8.64 -3.71
C ARG A 136 -18.26 7.24 -3.10
N LYS A 137 -17.47 6.27 -3.52
CA LYS A 137 -17.57 4.86 -3.11
C LYS A 137 -16.22 4.17 -3.22
N ILE A 138 -15.95 3.29 -2.25
CA ILE A 138 -14.81 2.37 -2.31
C ILE A 138 -15.38 0.96 -2.47
N ILE A 139 -14.97 0.26 -3.52
CA ILE A 139 -15.36 -1.12 -3.79
C ILE A 139 -14.19 -1.99 -3.35
N LYS A 140 -14.43 -2.85 -2.35
CA LYS A 140 -13.43 -3.81 -1.88
C LYS A 140 -13.40 -5.03 -2.80
N PRO A 141 -12.23 -5.69 -2.97
CA PRO A 141 -12.11 -6.89 -3.78
C PRO A 141 -12.98 -8.03 -3.21
N GLN A 142 -13.44 -8.90 -4.09
CA GLN A 142 -14.29 -10.02 -3.70
C GLN A 142 -13.43 -11.17 -3.16
N ILE A 143 -13.82 -11.74 -2.01
CA ILE A 143 -13.16 -12.93 -1.48
C ILE A 143 -13.56 -14.13 -2.33
N CYS A 144 -12.58 -14.83 -2.92
CA CYS A 144 -12.78 -15.95 -3.80
C CYS A 144 -12.38 -17.32 -3.19
N GLY A 145 -11.58 -17.31 -2.09
CA GLY A 145 -11.20 -18.53 -1.40
C GLY A 145 -10.60 -18.26 -0.03
N VAL A 146 -10.71 -19.26 0.86
CA VAL A 146 -10.12 -19.23 2.20
C VAL A 146 -9.52 -20.59 2.53
N VAL A 147 -8.28 -20.58 3.03
CA VAL A 147 -7.62 -21.77 3.56
C VAL A 147 -7.39 -21.56 5.05
N ILE A 148 -7.77 -22.53 5.86
CA ILE A 148 -7.66 -22.51 7.32
C ILE A 148 -6.89 -23.75 7.75
N VAL A 149 -5.81 -23.57 8.46
CA VAL A 149 -5.03 -24.65 9.09
C VAL A 149 -5.10 -24.46 10.59
N CYS A 150 -5.77 -25.37 11.31
CA CYS A 150 -5.97 -25.20 12.74
C CYS A 150 -5.80 -26.51 13.51
N GLU A 151 -5.41 -26.39 14.79
CA GLU A 151 -5.48 -27.52 15.71
C GLU A 151 -6.95 -27.95 15.88
N GLY A 152 -7.18 -29.23 15.79
CA GLY A 152 -8.54 -29.82 15.81
C GLY A 152 -9.25 -29.82 14.45
N GLY A 153 -8.68 -29.20 13.39
CA GLY A 153 -9.28 -29.16 12.04
C GLY A 153 -9.46 -30.53 11.39
N GLY A 154 -8.74 -31.56 11.87
CA GLY A 154 -8.93 -32.96 11.44
C GLY A 154 -10.15 -33.64 12.05
N ASP A 155 -10.79 -33.09 13.08
CA ASP A 155 -12.06 -33.58 13.62
C ASP A 155 -13.22 -33.09 12.75
N ILE A 156 -14.05 -34.03 12.28
CA ILE A 156 -15.18 -33.73 11.38
C ILE A 156 -16.14 -32.69 11.99
N LYS A 157 -16.39 -32.77 13.30
CA LYS A 157 -17.30 -31.83 13.96
C LYS A 157 -16.72 -30.43 14.11
N VAL A 158 -15.40 -30.33 14.32
CA VAL A 158 -14.69 -29.04 14.35
C VAL A 158 -14.65 -28.42 12.96
N ASN A 159 -14.29 -29.23 11.97
CA ASN A 159 -14.24 -28.84 10.55
C ASN A 159 -15.59 -28.27 10.09
N GLU A 160 -16.72 -28.96 10.34
CA GLU A 160 -18.07 -28.48 10.00
C GLU A 160 -18.41 -27.13 10.67
N ARG A 161 -18.02 -26.94 11.94
CA ARG A 161 -18.28 -25.68 12.65
C ARG A 161 -17.47 -24.53 12.05
N VAL A 162 -16.19 -24.75 11.81
CA VAL A 162 -15.29 -23.76 11.19
C VAL A 162 -15.80 -23.39 9.80
N LEU A 163 -16.11 -24.39 8.98
CA LEU A 163 -16.62 -24.20 7.63
C LEU A 163 -17.92 -23.41 7.60
N LYS A 164 -18.87 -23.73 8.51
CA LYS A 164 -20.12 -22.98 8.64
C LYS A 164 -19.91 -21.54 9.13
N ALA A 165 -19.03 -21.36 10.12
CA ALA A 165 -18.73 -20.03 10.65
C ALA A 165 -18.14 -19.11 9.58
N VAL A 166 -17.11 -19.58 8.85
CA VAL A 166 -16.44 -18.82 7.80
C VAL A 166 -17.34 -18.55 6.61
N SER A 167 -18.09 -19.57 6.15
CA SER A 167 -19.06 -19.41 5.06
C SER A 167 -20.11 -18.33 5.38
N THR A 168 -20.58 -18.31 6.63
CA THR A 168 -21.56 -17.31 7.08
C THR A 168 -20.94 -15.92 7.23
N ALA A 169 -19.74 -15.83 7.83
CA ALA A 169 -19.08 -14.56 8.07
C ALA A 169 -18.70 -13.83 6.77
N LEU A 170 -18.24 -14.58 5.77
CA LEU A 170 -17.77 -14.02 4.50
C LEU A 170 -18.81 -14.05 3.38
N GLY A 171 -19.94 -14.73 3.55
CA GLY A 171 -20.97 -14.86 2.53
C GLY A 171 -20.52 -15.68 1.30
N ILE A 172 -19.54 -16.58 1.45
CA ILE A 172 -19.00 -17.41 0.36
C ILE A 172 -19.47 -18.87 0.50
N SER A 173 -19.51 -19.59 -0.63
CA SER A 173 -19.84 -21.01 -0.64
C SER A 173 -18.79 -21.83 0.13
N SER A 174 -19.24 -22.87 0.84
CA SER A 174 -18.36 -23.82 1.52
C SER A 174 -17.37 -24.53 0.59
N SER A 175 -17.69 -24.64 -0.70
CA SER A 175 -16.77 -25.16 -1.71
C SER A 175 -15.52 -24.32 -1.96
N LYS A 176 -15.52 -23.06 -1.48
CA LYS A 176 -14.41 -22.11 -1.56
C LYS A 176 -13.60 -22.03 -0.27
N ILE A 177 -13.91 -22.89 0.70
CA ILE A 177 -13.26 -22.91 2.01
C ILE A 177 -12.60 -24.29 2.19
N CYS A 178 -11.31 -24.28 2.48
CA CYS A 178 -10.55 -25.47 2.84
C CYS A 178 -10.18 -25.39 4.33
N VAL A 179 -10.48 -26.43 5.09
CA VAL A 179 -10.12 -26.54 6.51
C VAL A 179 -9.28 -27.79 6.70
N GLU A 180 -8.07 -27.61 7.21
CA GLU A 180 -7.11 -28.71 7.42
C GLU A 180 -6.61 -28.73 8.87
N GLY A 181 -6.25 -29.93 9.33
CA GLY A 181 -5.63 -30.11 10.63
C GLY A 181 -4.18 -29.68 10.64
N ARG A 182 -3.79 -28.94 11.67
CA ARG A 182 -2.37 -28.59 11.92
C ARG A 182 -1.62 -29.85 12.38
N LYS A 183 -0.36 -30.01 11.92
CA LYS A 183 0.56 -31.07 12.36
C LYS A 183 1.07 -30.84 13.75
#